data_bc7537db69fa6640559a05bca32e0654
#
_entry.id   bc7537db69fa6640559a05bca32e0654
#
_cell.length_a   1.000
_cell.length_b   1.000
_cell.length_c   1.000
_cell.angle_alpha   90.00
_cell.angle_beta   90.00
_cell.angle_gamma   90.00
#
_symmetry.space_group_name_H-M   'P 1'
#
loop_
_entity.id
_entity.type
_entity.pdbx_description
1 polymer ?
#
loop_
_entity_poly.entity_id
_entity_poly.type
_entity_poly.pdbx_seq_one_letter_code
_entity_poly.pdbx_strand_id
1 'polypeptide(L)'
;MMKPNSILGSYLIKQTIYSFLFVLAVICAIIMMFDMIEILRRTSGRHEVGIDFLLQYVVAKLPETVDKVVPFIIMVSTMITFWKISKTNEFVIIRAAGVSIWGVLVPVLLAVFMIGLFWITVFNPFSAKMYELKETLSYRLSTNNPNAFLFSNKGLWIREGKDDGIVAVINANNLNLKEDVLWLHDVSVIEVDERTQVKRRIEAFVATLENNNLNLKDVRIYKSGQQAEVMNSLVYPTTMNVQRIRDNFVDPEAISFWNLPDTISFYETSGFSVLRYKMRYLSLVCLPFLFMAMVLVAGIFSLKASQRQGGVLMMIIFGIATGFSVYFISQVIFSFGINSYIPVWFAVWAPAIIVASVSIPVYLHKEE
;
A
#
# COMPACT_ATOMS: atom_id res chain seq x y z
N MET A 1 43.56 -8.58 -12.54
CA MET A 1 42.83 -9.73 -13.10
C MET A 1 41.50 -9.85 -12.38
N MET A 2 40.38 -9.52 -13.02
CA MET A 2 39.03 -9.74 -12.44
C MET A 2 38.79 -11.27 -12.39
N LYS A 3 38.38 -11.79 -11.22
CA LYS A 3 38.04 -13.20 -11.07
C LYS A 3 36.91 -13.54 -12.07
N PRO A 4 36.91 -14.69 -12.76
CA PRO A 4 35.91 -15.06 -13.77
C PRO A 4 34.46 -14.97 -13.23
N ASN A 5 34.27 -15.22 -11.93
CA ASN A 5 32.97 -15.05 -11.25
C ASN A 5 32.46 -13.59 -11.21
N SER A 6 33.32 -12.57 -11.30
CA SER A 6 32.91 -11.17 -11.30
C SER A 6 32.38 -10.72 -12.66
N ILE A 7 32.89 -11.27 -13.75
CA ILE A 7 32.47 -10.95 -15.13
C ILE A 7 31.08 -11.54 -15.38
N LEU A 8 30.90 -12.83 -15.05
CA LEU A 8 29.61 -13.51 -15.14
C LEU A 8 28.55 -12.82 -14.27
N GLY A 9 28.88 -12.49 -13.01
CA GLY A 9 27.98 -11.79 -12.11
C GLY A 9 27.53 -10.44 -12.66
N SER A 10 28.47 -9.63 -13.17
CA SER A 10 28.16 -8.32 -13.77
C SER A 10 27.27 -8.45 -15.01
N TYR A 11 27.50 -9.45 -15.83
CA TYR A 11 26.68 -9.76 -17.00
C TYR A 11 25.24 -10.11 -16.60
N LEU A 12 25.07 -11.02 -15.64
CA LEU A 12 23.77 -11.44 -15.13
C LEU A 12 22.99 -10.28 -14.48
N ILE A 13 23.67 -9.45 -13.69
CA ILE A 13 23.07 -8.26 -13.08
C ILE A 13 22.55 -7.30 -14.17
N LYS A 14 23.39 -6.95 -15.15
CA LYS A 14 22.98 -6.08 -16.25
C LYS A 14 21.78 -6.65 -17.03
N GLN A 15 21.86 -7.94 -17.37
CA GLN A 15 20.77 -8.61 -18.10
C GLN A 15 19.45 -8.59 -17.32
N THR A 16 19.51 -8.81 -15.99
CA THR A 16 18.34 -8.76 -15.11
C THR A 16 17.74 -7.36 -15.05
N ILE A 17 18.59 -6.32 -14.90
CA ILE A 17 18.13 -4.93 -14.88
C ILE A 17 17.48 -4.55 -16.21
N TYR A 18 18.08 -4.89 -17.35
CA TYR A 18 17.48 -4.61 -18.66
C TYR A 18 16.16 -5.33 -18.86
N SER A 19 16.07 -6.61 -18.47
CA SER A 19 14.81 -7.36 -18.54
C SER A 19 13.74 -6.76 -17.63
N PHE A 20 14.13 -6.33 -16.42
CA PHE A 20 13.23 -5.67 -15.48
C PHE A 20 12.68 -4.35 -16.06
N LEU A 21 13.53 -3.47 -16.55
CA LEU A 21 13.11 -2.21 -17.14
C LEU A 21 12.21 -2.41 -18.36
N PHE A 22 12.52 -3.39 -19.20
CA PHE A 22 11.71 -3.73 -20.36
C PHE A 22 10.31 -4.21 -19.94
N VAL A 23 10.21 -5.17 -19.03
CA VAL A 23 8.91 -5.70 -18.55
C VAL A 23 8.14 -4.62 -17.83
N LEU A 24 8.80 -3.81 -17.00
CA LEU A 24 8.19 -2.69 -16.31
C LEU A 24 7.57 -1.70 -17.30
N ALA A 25 8.31 -1.32 -18.34
CA ALA A 25 7.80 -0.40 -19.37
C ALA A 25 6.58 -0.95 -20.11
N VAL A 26 6.62 -2.24 -20.48
CA VAL A 26 5.49 -2.92 -21.14
C VAL A 26 4.26 -2.95 -20.23
N ILE A 27 4.44 -3.35 -18.97
CA ILE A 27 3.32 -3.42 -17.99
C ILE A 27 2.77 -2.02 -17.71
N CYS A 28 3.62 -1.01 -17.53
CA CYS A 28 3.18 0.38 -17.36
C CYS A 28 2.33 0.85 -18.57
N ALA A 29 2.75 0.55 -19.79
CA ALA A 29 1.99 0.91 -20.99
C ALA A 29 0.61 0.24 -21.03
N ILE A 30 0.54 -1.05 -20.65
CA ILE A 30 -0.71 -1.81 -20.58
C ILE A 30 -1.63 -1.22 -19.48
N ILE A 31 -1.10 -0.94 -18.28
CA ILE A 31 -1.86 -0.34 -17.17
C ILE A 31 -2.41 1.02 -17.60
N MET A 32 -1.58 1.89 -18.17
CA MET A 32 -2.03 3.21 -18.62
C MET A 32 -3.14 3.12 -19.68
N MET A 33 -3.06 2.15 -20.59
CA MET A 33 -4.10 1.93 -21.60
C MET A 33 -5.44 1.52 -20.94
N PHE A 34 -5.41 0.57 -20.01
CA PHE A 34 -6.64 0.13 -19.32
C PHE A 34 -7.21 1.21 -18.41
N ASP A 35 -6.37 1.92 -17.66
CA ASP A 35 -6.80 3.00 -16.77
C ASP A 35 -7.38 4.17 -17.58
N MET A 36 -6.83 4.48 -18.78
CA MET A 36 -7.38 5.48 -19.66
C MET A 36 -8.78 5.09 -20.17
N ILE A 37 -8.97 3.83 -20.58
CA ILE A 37 -10.28 3.32 -21.00
C ILE A 37 -11.28 3.40 -19.84
N GLU A 38 -10.85 2.99 -18.64
CA GLU A 38 -11.70 3.01 -17.45
C GLU A 38 -12.16 4.42 -17.11
N ILE A 39 -11.23 5.39 -17.06
CA ILE A 39 -11.58 6.77 -16.70
C ILE A 39 -12.46 7.42 -17.76
N LEU A 40 -12.21 7.20 -19.06
CA LEU A 40 -13.06 7.67 -20.15
C LEU A 40 -14.48 7.12 -20.00
N ARG A 41 -14.64 5.86 -19.65
CA ARG A 41 -15.96 5.26 -19.41
C ARG A 41 -16.66 5.88 -18.21
N ARG A 42 -15.95 6.17 -17.13
CA ARG A 42 -16.52 6.81 -15.91
C ARG A 42 -16.92 8.26 -16.13
N THR A 43 -16.23 8.97 -17.03
CA THR A 43 -16.50 10.38 -17.35
C THR A 43 -17.38 10.55 -18.59
N SER A 44 -17.77 9.47 -19.25
CA SER A 44 -18.67 9.48 -20.39
C SER A 44 -20.01 10.10 -19.99
N GLY A 45 -20.32 11.26 -20.56
CA GLY A 45 -21.50 12.07 -20.23
C GLY A 45 -21.24 13.35 -19.42
N ARG A 46 -19.98 13.61 -19.01
CA ARG A 46 -19.56 14.86 -18.37
C ARG A 46 -18.74 15.70 -19.38
N HIS A 47 -19.36 16.68 -19.99
CA HIS A 47 -18.72 17.51 -21.04
C HIS A 47 -17.59 18.45 -20.54
N GLU A 48 -17.34 18.51 -19.22
CA GLU A 48 -16.40 19.49 -18.64
C GLU A 48 -15.00 18.91 -18.33
N VAL A 49 -14.75 17.61 -18.56
CA VAL A 49 -13.48 17.00 -18.19
C VAL A 49 -12.53 16.96 -19.42
N GLY A 50 -11.52 17.82 -19.41
CA GLY A 50 -10.49 17.86 -20.45
C GLY A 50 -9.59 16.61 -20.48
N ILE A 51 -9.05 16.29 -21.65
CA ILE A 51 -8.12 15.16 -21.84
C ILE A 51 -6.86 15.31 -20.96
N ASP A 52 -6.36 16.53 -20.78
CA ASP A 52 -5.21 16.82 -19.91
C ASP A 52 -5.43 16.38 -18.47
N PHE A 53 -6.63 16.59 -17.95
CA PHE A 53 -7.01 16.17 -16.62
C PHE A 53 -7.04 14.63 -16.51
N LEU A 54 -7.61 13.95 -17.49
CA LEU A 54 -7.66 12.49 -17.54
C LEU A 54 -6.26 11.88 -17.60
N LEU A 55 -5.35 12.46 -18.40
CA LEU A 55 -3.95 12.04 -18.44
C LEU A 55 -3.24 12.23 -17.11
N GLN A 56 -3.43 13.37 -16.44
CA GLN A 56 -2.87 13.61 -15.11
C GLN A 56 -3.36 12.58 -14.10
N TYR A 57 -4.64 12.24 -14.12
CA TYR A 57 -5.21 11.23 -13.23
C TYR A 57 -4.60 9.83 -13.47
N VAL A 58 -4.50 9.40 -14.74
CA VAL A 58 -3.93 8.09 -15.09
C VAL A 58 -2.45 8.01 -14.70
N VAL A 59 -1.69 9.08 -14.97
CA VAL A 59 -0.27 9.14 -14.57
C VAL A 59 -0.12 9.13 -13.05
N ALA A 60 -0.99 9.83 -12.32
CA ALA A 60 -0.97 9.86 -10.85
C ALA A 60 -1.36 8.49 -10.23
N LYS A 61 -2.25 7.73 -10.88
CA LYS A 61 -2.67 6.39 -10.44
C LYS A 61 -1.63 5.30 -10.72
N LEU A 62 -0.81 5.48 -11.78
CA LEU A 62 0.13 4.47 -12.27
C LEU A 62 1.07 3.90 -11.20
N PRO A 63 1.78 4.71 -10.36
CA PRO A 63 2.71 4.19 -9.36
C PRO A 63 2.04 3.26 -8.33
N GLU A 64 0.83 3.58 -7.89
CA GLU A 64 0.04 2.74 -6.97
C GLU A 64 -0.25 1.38 -7.58
N THR A 65 -0.68 1.36 -8.85
CA THR A 65 -1.01 0.10 -9.54
C THR A 65 0.24 -0.74 -9.79
N VAL A 66 1.34 -0.10 -10.17
CA VAL A 66 2.64 -0.76 -10.36
C VAL A 66 3.16 -1.36 -9.05
N ASP A 67 3.03 -0.65 -7.92
CA ASP A 67 3.44 -1.12 -6.59
C ASP A 67 2.78 -2.47 -6.22
N LYS A 68 1.52 -2.66 -6.63
CA LYS A 68 0.77 -3.92 -6.40
C LYS A 68 1.23 -5.09 -7.27
N VAL A 69 1.75 -4.82 -8.47
CA VAL A 69 2.12 -5.87 -9.43
C VAL A 69 3.63 -6.06 -9.58
N VAL A 70 4.46 -5.24 -8.92
CA VAL A 70 5.92 -5.31 -9.06
C VAL A 70 6.53 -6.68 -8.71
N PRO A 71 6.05 -7.46 -7.71
CA PRO A 71 6.59 -8.79 -7.47
C PRO A 71 6.40 -9.73 -8.68
N PHE A 72 5.28 -9.58 -9.39
CA PHE A 72 5.03 -10.31 -10.63
C PHE A 72 5.93 -9.84 -11.77
N ILE A 73 6.18 -8.52 -11.88
CA ILE A 73 7.13 -7.94 -12.85
C ILE A 73 8.53 -8.53 -12.63
N ILE A 74 8.98 -8.62 -11.39
CA ILE A 74 10.29 -9.23 -11.03
C ILE A 74 10.33 -10.69 -11.48
N MET A 75 9.29 -11.45 -11.21
CA MET A 75 9.25 -12.88 -11.62
C MET A 75 9.34 -13.02 -13.14
N VAL A 76 8.50 -12.30 -13.90
CA VAL A 76 8.49 -12.37 -15.38
C VAL A 76 9.82 -11.89 -15.97
N SER A 77 10.38 -10.80 -15.48
CA SER A 77 11.67 -10.27 -15.95
C SER A 77 12.81 -11.26 -15.69
N THR A 78 12.80 -11.94 -14.55
CA THR A 78 13.77 -12.98 -14.22
C THR A 78 13.58 -14.21 -15.11
N MET A 79 12.33 -14.61 -15.38
CA MET A 79 12.03 -15.68 -16.33
C MET A 79 12.60 -15.38 -17.72
N ILE A 80 12.42 -14.14 -18.21
CA ILE A 80 12.98 -13.70 -19.50
C ILE A 80 14.52 -13.75 -19.47
N THR A 81 15.14 -13.31 -18.37
CA THR A 81 16.60 -13.36 -18.20
C THR A 81 17.12 -14.78 -18.29
N PHE A 82 16.55 -15.71 -17.53
CA PHE A 82 16.99 -17.11 -17.52
C PHE A 82 16.65 -17.85 -18.82
N TRP A 83 15.49 -17.55 -19.40
CA TRP A 83 15.14 -18.09 -20.71
C TRP A 83 16.13 -17.69 -21.80
N LYS A 84 16.55 -16.41 -21.81
CA LYS A 84 17.54 -15.92 -22.78
C LYS A 84 18.87 -16.67 -22.65
N ILE A 85 19.38 -16.83 -21.44
CA ILE A 85 20.62 -17.55 -21.14
C ILE A 85 20.50 -19.04 -21.49
N SER A 86 19.34 -19.65 -21.28
CA SER A 86 19.07 -21.04 -21.66
C SER A 86 18.97 -21.21 -23.19
N LYS A 87 18.34 -20.26 -23.89
CA LYS A 87 18.15 -20.28 -25.34
C LYS A 87 19.49 -20.14 -26.09
N THR A 88 20.43 -19.36 -25.57
CA THR A 88 21.78 -19.18 -26.15
C THR A 88 22.76 -20.26 -25.74
N ASN A 89 22.30 -21.31 -25.02
CA ASN A 89 23.12 -22.38 -24.43
C ASN A 89 24.22 -21.90 -23.44
N GLU A 90 24.21 -20.62 -23.07
CA GLU A 90 25.15 -20.08 -22.11
C GLU A 90 25.08 -20.80 -20.76
N PHE A 91 23.85 -21.18 -20.33
CA PHE A 91 23.66 -21.90 -19.08
C PHE A 91 24.39 -23.26 -19.09
N VAL A 92 24.36 -23.98 -20.21
CA VAL A 92 25.07 -25.27 -20.36
C VAL A 92 26.58 -25.07 -20.30
N ILE A 93 27.10 -24.04 -20.97
CA ILE A 93 28.53 -23.70 -20.96
C ILE A 93 28.97 -23.32 -19.55
N ILE A 94 28.19 -22.49 -18.82
CA ILE A 94 28.46 -22.10 -17.43
C ILE A 94 28.53 -23.33 -16.52
N ARG A 95 27.59 -24.26 -16.67
CA ARG A 95 27.57 -25.53 -15.90
C ARG A 95 28.74 -26.44 -16.25
N ALA A 96 29.09 -26.55 -17.53
CA ALA A 96 30.25 -27.32 -17.99
C ALA A 96 31.57 -26.76 -17.47
N ALA A 97 31.64 -25.43 -17.22
CA ALA A 97 32.78 -24.78 -16.58
C ALA A 97 32.86 -25.00 -15.04
N GLY A 98 31.95 -25.82 -14.47
CA GLY A 98 31.94 -26.14 -13.02
C GLY A 98 31.26 -25.12 -12.13
N VAL A 99 30.54 -24.14 -12.72
CA VAL A 99 29.80 -23.15 -11.91
C VAL A 99 28.49 -23.77 -11.42
N SER A 100 28.24 -23.68 -10.11
CA SER A 100 27.01 -24.18 -9.50
C SER A 100 25.77 -23.37 -9.94
N ILE A 101 24.57 -23.93 -9.75
CA ILE A 101 23.32 -23.20 -10.01
C ILE A 101 23.26 -21.92 -9.14
N TRP A 102 23.73 -21.99 -7.91
CA TRP A 102 23.82 -20.84 -7.00
C TRP A 102 24.76 -19.76 -7.51
N GLY A 103 25.83 -20.12 -8.23
CA GLY A 103 26.72 -19.17 -8.89
C GLY A 103 26.02 -18.30 -9.95
N VAL A 104 24.92 -18.80 -10.53
CA VAL A 104 24.06 -18.05 -11.46
C VAL A 104 22.95 -17.30 -10.70
N LEU A 105 22.37 -17.89 -9.67
CA LEU A 105 21.25 -17.30 -8.91
C LEU A 105 21.67 -16.15 -8.03
N VAL A 106 22.79 -16.25 -7.30
CA VAL A 106 23.22 -15.24 -6.31
C VAL A 106 23.39 -13.84 -6.91
N PRO A 107 24.03 -13.63 -8.08
CA PRO A 107 24.10 -12.30 -8.69
C PRO A 107 22.72 -11.73 -9.04
N VAL A 108 21.77 -12.58 -9.51
CA VAL A 108 20.41 -12.15 -9.82
C VAL A 108 19.63 -11.81 -8.55
N LEU A 109 19.76 -12.62 -7.49
CA LEU A 109 19.16 -12.35 -6.19
C LEU A 109 19.66 -11.02 -5.60
N LEU A 110 20.97 -10.75 -5.69
CA LEU A 110 21.55 -9.49 -5.25
C LEU A 110 21.03 -8.30 -6.06
N ALA A 111 20.95 -8.42 -7.38
CA ALA A 111 20.40 -7.37 -8.24
C ALA A 111 18.95 -7.05 -7.86
N VAL A 112 18.14 -8.07 -7.68
CA VAL A 112 16.71 -7.92 -7.34
C VAL A 112 16.52 -7.41 -5.91
N PHE A 113 17.36 -7.81 -4.96
CA PHE A 113 17.36 -7.24 -3.62
C PHE A 113 17.66 -5.74 -3.64
N MET A 114 18.65 -5.30 -4.43
CA MET A 114 18.97 -3.88 -4.62
C MET A 114 17.83 -3.11 -5.29
N ILE A 115 17.15 -3.73 -6.26
CA ILE A 115 15.92 -3.16 -6.84
C ILE A 115 14.85 -2.99 -5.75
N GLY A 116 14.68 -3.97 -4.86
CA GLY A 116 13.74 -3.89 -3.74
C GLY A 116 14.07 -2.76 -2.75
N LEU A 117 15.35 -2.58 -2.40
CA LEU A 117 15.79 -1.46 -1.58
C LEU A 117 15.54 -0.11 -2.27
N PHE A 118 15.85 0.02 -3.55
CA PHE A 118 15.54 1.22 -4.34
C PHE A 118 14.03 1.49 -4.36
N TRP A 119 13.22 0.41 -4.47
CA TRP A 119 11.77 0.52 -4.48
C TRP A 119 11.23 1.12 -3.19
N ILE A 120 11.70 0.68 -2.04
CA ILE A 120 11.28 1.20 -0.74
C ILE A 120 11.76 2.63 -0.52
N THR A 121 13.05 2.88 -0.83
CA THR A 121 13.70 4.14 -0.42
C THR A 121 13.40 5.31 -1.36
N VAL A 122 13.20 5.05 -2.64
CA VAL A 122 13.03 6.08 -3.69
C VAL A 122 11.66 6.01 -4.33
N PHE A 123 11.24 4.82 -4.80
CA PHE A 123 9.99 4.70 -5.52
C PHE A 123 8.78 4.87 -4.60
N ASN A 124 8.78 4.33 -3.39
CA ASN A 124 7.66 4.43 -2.47
C ASN A 124 7.35 5.88 -2.06
N PRO A 125 8.31 6.75 -1.67
CA PRO A 125 8.04 8.16 -1.43
C PRO A 125 7.47 8.90 -2.65
N PHE A 126 7.93 8.55 -3.85
CA PHE A 126 7.36 9.09 -5.09
C PHE A 126 5.92 8.60 -5.30
N SER A 127 5.66 7.31 -5.10
CA SER A 127 4.33 6.70 -5.21
C SER A 127 3.34 7.33 -4.23
N ALA A 128 3.76 7.59 -2.98
CA ALA A 128 2.93 8.25 -1.97
C ALA A 128 2.49 9.66 -2.40
N LYS A 129 3.40 10.46 -2.96
CA LYS A 129 3.04 11.79 -3.51
C LYS A 129 2.08 11.72 -4.69
N MET A 130 2.28 10.73 -5.58
CA MET A 130 1.37 10.52 -6.70
C MET A 130 -0.01 10.05 -6.24
N TYR A 131 -0.06 9.27 -5.16
CA TYR A 131 -1.31 8.86 -4.53
C TYR A 131 -2.11 10.06 -4.00
N GLU A 132 -1.48 11.02 -3.31
CA GLU A 132 -2.13 12.26 -2.86
C GLU A 132 -2.68 13.06 -4.05
N LEU A 133 -1.89 13.16 -5.13
CA LEU A 133 -2.35 13.84 -6.35
C LEU A 133 -3.56 13.11 -6.96
N LYS A 134 -3.52 11.78 -7.06
CA LYS A 134 -4.63 10.96 -7.54
C LYS A 134 -5.90 11.20 -6.70
N GLU A 135 -5.79 11.20 -5.37
CA GLU A 135 -6.92 11.45 -4.48
C GLU A 135 -7.50 12.86 -4.71
N THR A 136 -6.67 13.88 -4.83
CA THR A 136 -7.09 15.25 -5.15
C THR A 136 -7.82 15.32 -6.49
N LEU A 137 -7.31 14.64 -7.52
CA LEU A 137 -7.95 14.60 -8.84
C LEU A 137 -9.24 13.77 -8.84
N SER A 138 -9.24 12.61 -8.17
CA SER A 138 -10.41 11.75 -8.00
C SER A 138 -11.57 12.50 -7.37
N TYR A 139 -11.24 13.34 -6.40
CA TYR A 139 -12.17 14.19 -5.72
C TYR A 139 -12.83 15.21 -6.65
N ARG A 140 -12.06 15.92 -7.48
CA ARG A 140 -12.60 16.84 -8.49
C ARG A 140 -13.53 16.13 -9.48
N LEU A 141 -13.31 14.84 -9.75
CA LEU A 141 -14.18 14.01 -10.57
C LEU A 141 -15.48 13.63 -9.86
N SER A 142 -15.48 13.48 -8.55
CA SER A 142 -16.63 13.00 -7.78
C SER A 142 -17.66 14.07 -7.51
N THR A 143 -17.25 15.34 -7.43
CA THR A 143 -18.12 16.42 -6.92
C THR A 143 -17.98 17.69 -7.76
N ASN A 144 -19.12 18.25 -8.19
CA ASN A 144 -19.19 19.63 -8.76
C ASN A 144 -18.89 20.70 -7.70
N ASN A 145 -18.55 20.30 -6.47
CA ASN A 145 -18.29 21.20 -5.38
C ASN A 145 -16.87 20.92 -4.82
N PRO A 146 -15.88 21.79 -5.06
CA PRO A 146 -14.48 21.57 -4.66
C PRO A 146 -14.27 21.46 -3.15
N ASN A 147 -15.29 21.79 -2.34
CA ASN A 147 -15.23 21.79 -0.88
C ASN A 147 -15.99 20.65 -0.20
N ALA A 148 -16.62 19.73 -0.95
CA ALA A 148 -17.31 18.57 -0.39
C ALA A 148 -16.31 17.44 -0.08
N PHE A 149 -15.31 17.72 0.73
CA PHE A 149 -14.26 16.80 1.09
C PHE A 149 -14.65 15.92 2.28
N LEU A 150 -14.17 14.70 2.19
CA LEU A 150 -13.86 13.79 3.27
C LEU A 150 -15.05 13.12 3.98
N PHE A 151 -15.15 11.81 3.76
CA PHE A 151 -15.92 10.85 4.55
C PHE A 151 -17.41 10.76 4.27
N SER A 152 -17.77 10.26 3.09
CA SER A 152 -19.19 10.12 2.74
C SER A 152 -19.92 8.96 3.43
N ASN A 153 -19.26 8.00 4.09
CA ASN A 153 -19.96 6.81 4.61
C ASN A 153 -19.55 6.28 6.00
N LYS A 154 -18.65 6.97 6.74
CA LYS A 154 -18.30 6.56 8.10
C LYS A 154 -18.07 7.80 8.94
N GLY A 155 -18.96 8.07 9.88
CA GLY A 155 -18.83 9.19 10.79
C GLY A 155 -17.46 9.25 11.47
N LEU A 156 -17.05 10.44 11.89
CA LEU A 156 -15.82 10.68 12.63
C LEU A 156 -15.98 10.20 14.08
N TRP A 157 -15.03 9.40 14.55
CA TRP A 157 -14.94 9.01 15.95
C TRP A 157 -13.57 9.37 16.48
N ILE A 158 -13.52 10.20 17.54
CA ILE A 158 -12.26 10.63 18.16
C ILE A 158 -12.34 10.41 19.66
N ARG A 159 -11.29 9.88 20.23
CA ARG A 159 -11.10 9.72 21.66
C ARG A 159 -10.02 10.66 22.14
N GLU A 160 -10.31 11.44 23.15
CA GLU A 160 -9.43 12.46 23.71
C GLU A 160 -9.35 12.31 25.23
N GLY A 161 -8.15 12.15 25.76
CA GLY A 161 -7.90 12.20 27.20
C GLY A 161 -7.84 13.65 27.68
N LYS A 162 -8.52 13.97 28.78
CA LYS A 162 -8.42 15.26 29.50
C LYS A 162 -7.60 15.11 30.78
N ASP A 163 -7.02 16.21 31.24
CA ASP A 163 -6.13 16.26 32.41
C ASP A 163 -6.78 15.77 33.73
N ASP A 164 -8.12 15.71 33.78
CA ASP A 164 -8.89 15.26 34.96
C ASP A 164 -9.22 13.75 34.97
N GLY A 165 -8.51 12.91 34.20
CA GLY A 165 -8.83 11.48 34.08
C GLY A 165 -10.15 11.21 33.34
N ILE A 166 -10.71 12.23 32.67
CA ILE A 166 -11.89 12.12 31.83
C ILE A 166 -11.47 11.81 30.41
N VAL A 167 -12.13 10.86 29.79
CA VAL A 167 -11.97 10.57 28.37
C VAL A 167 -13.19 11.09 27.61
N ALA A 168 -12.99 11.99 26.68
CA ALA A 168 -14.01 12.46 25.77
C ALA A 168 -14.01 11.61 24.49
N VAL A 169 -15.16 11.07 24.12
CA VAL A 169 -15.39 10.41 22.83
C VAL A 169 -16.28 11.31 21.99
N ILE A 170 -15.72 11.83 20.91
CA ILE A 170 -16.42 12.72 19.99
C ILE A 170 -16.80 11.93 18.74
N ASN A 171 -18.08 11.96 18.41
CA ASN A 171 -18.62 11.40 17.18
C ASN A 171 -19.27 12.48 16.33
N ALA A 172 -19.08 12.43 15.03
CA ALA A 172 -19.79 13.25 14.07
C ALA A 172 -20.18 12.43 12.85
N ASN A 173 -21.44 12.53 12.42
CA ASN A 173 -21.94 11.72 11.31
C ASN A 173 -21.50 12.25 9.95
N ASN A 174 -21.46 13.56 9.78
CA ASN A 174 -21.06 14.20 8.54
C ASN A 174 -20.02 15.29 8.80
N LEU A 175 -19.03 15.37 7.89
CA LEU A 175 -17.97 16.36 7.93
C LEU A 175 -17.96 17.16 6.63
N ASN A 176 -17.73 18.45 6.74
CA ASN A 176 -17.56 19.32 5.59
C ASN A 176 -16.45 20.33 5.87
N LEU A 177 -15.44 20.42 5.01
CA LEU A 177 -14.37 21.38 5.12
C LEU A 177 -14.67 22.55 4.18
N LYS A 178 -14.87 23.74 4.72
CA LYS A 178 -15.02 24.99 3.95
C LYS A 178 -14.00 25.99 4.44
N GLU A 179 -13.20 26.56 3.54
CA GLU A 179 -12.26 27.66 3.83
C GLU A 179 -11.35 27.38 5.07
N ASP A 180 -10.80 26.16 5.17
CA ASP A 180 -10.00 25.66 6.30
C ASP A 180 -10.75 25.55 7.65
N VAL A 181 -12.06 25.78 7.70
CA VAL A 181 -12.91 25.52 8.86
C VAL A 181 -13.61 24.17 8.67
N LEU A 182 -13.46 23.29 9.66
CA LEU A 182 -14.14 21.99 9.65
C LEU A 182 -15.53 22.13 10.27
N TRP A 183 -16.54 21.85 9.47
CA TRP A 183 -17.95 21.77 9.87
C TRP A 183 -18.31 20.31 10.16
N LEU A 184 -18.84 20.07 11.34
CA LEU A 184 -19.28 18.78 11.80
C LEU A 184 -20.81 18.82 11.97
N HIS A 185 -21.51 17.81 11.49
CA HIS A 185 -22.95 17.70 11.65
C HIS A 185 -23.29 16.46 12.50
N ASP A 186 -24.36 16.58 13.29
CA ASP A 186 -24.82 15.55 14.22
C ASP A 186 -23.70 15.09 15.16
N VAL A 187 -23.18 16.06 15.92
CA VAL A 187 -22.06 15.85 16.82
C VAL A 187 -22.53 15.32 18.17
N SER A 188 -21.93 14.25 18.64
CA SER A 188 -22.12 13.72 19.98
C SER A 188 -20.79 13.64 20.72
N VAL A 189 -20.67 14.31 21.84
CA VAL A 189 -19.51 14.25 22.73
C VAL A 189 -19.93 13.51 23.99
N ILE A 190 -19.27 12.37 24.26
CA ILE A 190 -19.52 11.53 25.42
C ILE A 190 -18.30 11.61 26.34
N GLU A 191 -18.48 12.14 27.54
CA GLU A 191 -17.44 12.16 28.57
C GLU A 191 -17.58 10.95 29.49
N VAL A 192 -16.50 10.19 29.60
CA VAL A 192 -16.42 8.96 30.36
C VAL A 192 -15.33 9.09 31.43
N ASP A 193 -15.59 8.67 32.65
CA ASP A 193 -14.63 8.63 33.73
C ASP A 193 -13.70 7.40 33.61
N GLU A 194 -12.60 7.34 34.34
CA GLU A 194 -11.66 6.21 34.40
C GLU A 194 -12.35 4.87 34.70
N ARG A 195 -13.52 4.92 35.37
CA ARG A 195 -14.37 3.75 35.66
C ARG A 195 -15.36 3.39 34.56
N THR A 196 -15.20 3.96 33.36
CA THR A 196 -16.08 3.73 32.20
C THR A 196 -17.54 4.19 32.42
N GLN A 197 -17.79 5.09 33.39
CA GLN A 197 -19.12 5.64 33.63
C GLN A 197 -19.29 6.93 32.83
N VAL A 198 -20.44 7.05 32.12
CA VAL A 198 -20.76 8.26 31.36
C VAL A 198 -21.09 9.39 32.34
N LYS A 199 -20.28 10.42 32.38
CA LYS A 199 -20.46 11.63 33.17
C LYS A 199 -21.52 12.56 32.56
N ARG A 200 -21.36 12.83 31.27
CA ARG A 200 -22.32 13.63 30.48
C ARG A 200 -22.23 13.30 29.01
N ARG A 201 -23.33 13.52 28.29
CA ARG A 201 -23.39 13.45 26.86
C ARG A 201 -23.86 14.80 26.32
N ILE A 202 -23.13 15.33 25.35
CA ILE A 202 -23.42 16.59 24.70
C ILE A 202 -23.78 16.26 23.25
N GLU A 203 -24.94 16.67 22.80
CA GLU A 203 -25.38 16.53 21.41
C GLU A 203 -25.50 17.91 20.80
N ALA A 204 -25.03 18.08 19.57
CA ALA A 204 -25.14 19.32 18.83
C ALA A 204 -25.46 19.04 17.37
N PHE A 205 -26.33 19.85 16.78
CA PHE A 205 -26.70 19.70 15.38
C PHE A 205 -25.55 20.08 14.45
N VAL A 206 -24.82 21.14 14.78
CA VAL A 206 -23.65 21.60 14.02
C VAL A 206 -22.54 21.99 14.97
N ALA A 207 -21.31 21.66 14.62
CA ALA A 207 -20.10 22.17 15.29
C ALA A 207 -19.11 22.69 14.25
N THR A 208 -18.35 23.73 14.62
CA THR A 208 -17.20 24.21 13.86
C THR A 208 -15.93 24.04 14.69
N LEU A 209 -14.89 23.52 14.07
CA LEU A 209 -13.57 23.38 14.72
C LEU A 209 -12.69 24.55 14.30
N GLU A 210 -12.38 25.42 15.26
CA GLU A 210 -11.51 26.57 15.09
C GLU A 210 -10.59 26.72 16.32
N ASN A 211 -9.31 26.95 16.08
CA ASN A 211 -8.32 27.26 17.13
C ASN A 211 -8.39 26.33 18.37
N ASN A 212 -8.42 25.00 18.14
CA ASN A 212 -8.50 24.00 19.20
C ASN A 212 -9.80 24.06 20.05
N ASN A 213 -10.85 24.66 19.51
CA ASN A 213 -12.17 24.73 20.15
C ASN A 213 -13.23 24.17 19.19
N LEU A 214 -14.12 23.34 19.73
CA LEU A 214 -15.35 22.93 19.05
C LEU A 214 -16.46 23.94 19.45
N ASN A 215 -16.84 24.76 18.51
CA ASN A 215 -17.97 25.68 18.68
C ASN A 215 -19.24 24.93 18.30
N LEU A 216 -19.92 24.39 19.29
CA LEU A 216 -21.17 23.62 19.16
C LEU A 216 -22.37 24.58 19.05
N LYS A 217 -23.31 24.31 18.14
CA LYS A 217 -24.58 25.06 17.99
C LYS A 217 -25.76 24.12 18.16
N ASP A 218 -26.85 24.60 18.72
CA ASP A 218 -28.07 23.84 19.04
C ASP A 218 -27.75 22.65 19.95
N VAL A 219 -27.25 22.96 21.15
CA VAL A 219 -26.66 21.99 22.07
C VAL A 219 -27.67 21.43 23.04
N ARG A 220 -27.67 20.12 23.25
CA ARG A 220 -28.41 19.41 24.30
C ARG A 220 -27.42 18.66 25.19
N ILE A 221 -27.43 18.95 26.49
CA ILE A 221 -26.55 18.34 27.47
C ILE A 221 -27.38 17.38 28.34
N TYR A 222 -26.98 16.13 28.33
CA TYR A 222 -27.57 15.05 29.16
C TYR A 222 -26.61 14.72 30.30
N LYS A 223 -27.05 14.88 31.54
CA LYS A 223 -26.36 14.46 32.75
C LYS A 223 -27.17 13.34 33.43
N SER A 224 -26.47 12.39 34.05
CA SER A 224 -27.14 11.29 34.73
C SER A 224 -28.09 11.81 35.84
N GLY A 225 -29.38 11.44 35.77
CA GLY A 225 -30.39 11.82 36.74
C GLY A 225 -30.94 13.26 36.64
N GLN A 226 -30.62 14.02 35.60
CA GLN A 226 -31.09 15.39 35.38
C GLN A 226 -31.85 15.53 34.06
N GLN A 227 -32.75 16.52 33.97
CA GLN A 227 -33.39 16.86 32.70
C GLN A 227 -32.37 17.44 31.72
N ALA A 228 -32.58 17.22 30.41
CA ALA A 228 -31.71 17.73 29.39
C ALA A 228 -31.66 19.28 29.40
N GLU A 229 -30.48 19.84 29.49
CA GLU A 229 -30.23 21.27 29.41
C GLU A 229 -30.04 21.67 27.93
N VAL A 230 -30.78 22.65 27.45
CA VAL A 230 -30.72 23.13 26.06
C VAL A 230 -30.01 24.47 26.01
N MET A 231 -28.99 24.59 25.15
CA MET A 231 -28.22 25.84 24.96
C MET A 231 -28.10 26.15 23.48
N ASN A 232 -28.13 27.42 23.11
CA ASN A 232 -27.96 27.83 21.71
C ASN A 232 -26.53 27.60 21.20
N SER A 233 -25.53 27.74 22.08
CA SER A 233 -24.12 27.53 21.73
C SER A 233 -23.29 27.11 22.95
N LEU A 234 -22.27 26.29 22.70
CA LEU A 234 -21.29 25.86 23.69
C LEU A 234 -19.91 25.77 23.05
N VAL A 235 -18.92 26.39 23.68
CA VAL A 235 -17.51 26.21 23.28
C VAL A 235 -16.93 25.02 24.05
N TYR A 236 -16.54 24.00 23.35
CA TYR A 236 -15.94 22.80 23.94
C TYR A 236 -14.45 22.76 23.62
N PRO A 237 -13.54 22.89 24.62
CA PRO A 237 -12.11 22.85 24.39
C PRO A 237 -11.68 21.45 23.98
N THR A 238 -10.88 21.37 22.91
CA THR A 238 -10.37 20.12 22.34
C THR A 238 -8.89 20.28 21.98
N THR A 239 -8.11 19.21 22.04
CA THR A 239 -6.74 19.19 21.53
C THR A 239 -6.70 18.94 20.01
N MET A 240 -7.86 18.82 19.40
CA MET A 240 -7.98 18.61 17.97
C MET A 240 -7.55 19.82 17.16
N ASN A 241 -6.81 19.53 16.10
CA ASN A 241 -6.51 20.46 15.02
C ASN A 241 -7.06 19.88 13.71
N VAL A 242 -7.54 20.74 12.81
CA VAL A 242 -7.99 20.36 11.47
C VAL A 242 -6.92 19.51 10.75
N GLN A 243 -5.65 19.88 10.92
CA GLN A 243 -4.52 19.12 10.38
C GLN A 243 -4.46 17.68 10.92
N ARG A 244 -4.60 17.49 12.24
CA ARG A 244 -4.59 16.16 12.88
C ARG A 244 -5.78 15.30 12.47
N ILE A 245 -6.94 15.91 12.21
CA ILE A 245 -8.10 15.19 11.71
C ILE A 245 -7.86 14.75 10.26
N ARG A 246 -7.29 15.63 9.43
CA ARG A 246 -6.89 15.32 8.04
C ARG A 246 -5.90 14.18 8.00
N ASP A 247 -4.88 14.18 8.88
CA ASP A 247 -3.84 13.16 8.98
C ASP A 247 -4.41 11.81 9.49
N ASN A 248 -5.43 11.82 10.33
CA ASN A 248 -6.07 10.61 10.89
C ASN A 248 -6.79 9.73 9.84
N PHE A 249 -7.09 10.28 8.69
CA PHE A 249 -7.80 9.57 7.63
C PHE A 249 -6.97 9.35 6.37
N VAL A 250 -5.69 9.67 6.44
CA VAL A 250 -4.76 9.42 5.34
C VAL A 250 -4.63 7.92 5.10
N ASP A 251 -4.88 7.49 3.88
CA ASP A 251 -4.66 6.10 3.49
C ASP A 251 -3.19 5.73 3.71
N PRO A 252 -2.87 4.56 4.31
CA PRO A 252 -1.48 4.12 4.46
C PRO A 252 -0.66 4.12 3.16
N GLU A 253 -1.31 4.06 2.00
CA GLU A 253 -0.67 4.13 0.69
C GLU A 253 -0.21 5.57 0.33
N ALA A 254 -0.82 6.59 0.91
CA ALA A 254 -0.40 8.00 0.76
C ALA A 254 0.80 8.38 1.63
N ILE A 255 1.18 7.51 2.60
CA ILE A 255 2.27 7.79 3.52
C ILE A 255 3.55 7.15 3.03
N SER A 256 4.62 7.94 2.94
CA SER A 256 5.93 7.40 2.55
C SER A 256 6.50 6.47 3.62
N PHE A 257 7.33 5.50 3.20
CA PHE A 257 8.02 4.58 4.10
C PHE A 257 8.72 5.29 5.27
N TRP A 258 9.32 6.44 5.01
CA TRP A 258 10.08 7.20 6.02
C TRP A 258 9.19 7.83 7.09
N ASN A 259 7.95 8.21 6.74
CA ASN A 259 7.02 8.85 7.66
C ASN A 259 6.10 7.85 8.38
N LEU A 260 6.04 6.59 7.91
CA LEU A 260 5.20 5.55 8.51
C LEU A 260 5.49 5.31 9.99
N PRO A 261 6.77 5.20 10.47
CA PRO A 261 7.05 4.96 11.87
C PRO A 261 6.50 6.08 12.79
N ASP A 262 6.70 7.35 12.41
CA ASP A 262 6.21 8.50 13.17
C ASP A 262 4.69 8.54 13.19
N THR A 263 4.06 8.24 12.07
CA THR A 263 2.60 8.15 11.96
C THR A 263 2.05 7.03 12.86
N ILE A 264 2.68 5.86 12.87
CA ILE A 264 2.29 4.73 13.72
C ILE A 264 2.37 5.13 15.20
N SER A 265 3.48 5.74 15.63
CA SER A 265 3.66 6.18 17.02
C SER A 265 2.63 7.23 17.44
N PHE A 266 2.33 8.17 16.56
CA PHE A 266 1.30 9.19 16.78
C PHE A 266 -0.08 8.56 16.95
N TYR A 267 -0.47 7.61 16.11
CA TYR A 267 -1.78 6.94 16.22
C TYR A 267 -1.87 6.04 17.46
N GLU A 268 -0.80 5.35 17.85
CA GLU A 268 -0.76 4.55 19.08
C GLU A 268 -1.00 5.42 20.32
N THR A 269 -0.31 6.55 20.43
CA THR A 269 -0.48 7.48 21.56
C THR A 269 -1.86 8.14 21.59
N SER A 270 -2.47 8.30 20.40
CA SER A 270 -3.81 8.88 20.27
C SER A 270 -4.95 7.86 20.44
N GLY A 271 -4.63 6.57 20.67
CA GLY A 271 -5.63 5.50 20.90
C GLY A 271 -6.35 5.00 19.65
N PHE A 272 -5.81 5.27 18.46
CA PHE A 272 -6.37 4.79 17.19
C PHE A 272 -5.82 3.43 16.77
N SER A 273 -6.55 2.75 15.88
CA SER A 273 -6.08 1.49 15.31
C SER A 273 -4.92 1.71 14.35
N VAL A 274 -3.75 1.24 14.72
CA VAL A 274 -2.51 1.32 13.91
C VAL A 274 -2.29 0.12 12.99
N LEU A 275 -3.20 -0.85 13.02
CA LEU A 275 -3.01 -2.15 12.38
C LEU A 275 -2.72 -2.02 10.87
N ARG A 276 -3.48 -1.20 10.14
CA ARG A 276 -3.31 -0.97 8.69
C ARG A 276 -1.94 -0.34 8.37
N TYR A 277 -1.48 0.59 9.19
CA TYR A 277 -0.18 1.26 9.03
C TYR A 277 0.98 0.32 9.34
N LYS A 278 0.89 -0.48 10.41
CA LYS A 278 1.87 -1.53 10.73
C LYS A 278 1.95 -2.58 9.63
N MET A 279 0.81 -3.01 9.09
CA MET A 279 0.76 -3.92 7.95
C MET A 279 1.47 -3.33 6.74
N ARG A 280 1.21 -2.06 6.39
CA ARG A 280 1.87 -1.39 5.26
C ARG A 280 3.38 -1.28 5.48
N TYR A 281 3.82 -0.82 6.65
CA TYR A 281 5.24 -0.68 6.98
C TYR A 281 5.98 -2.01 6.86
N LEU A 282 5.47 -3.06 7.49
CA LEU A 282 6.08 -4.40 7.43
C LEU A 282 6.05 -4.98 6.02
N SER A 283 5.00 -4.72 5.23
CA SER A 283 4.92 -5.16 3.83
C SER A 283 6.03 -4.53 2.98
N LEU A 284 6.31 -3.25 3.18
CA LEU A 284 7.42 -2.58 2.51
C LEU A 284 8.76 -3.19 2.93
N VAL A 285 9.00 -3.44 4.22
CA VAL A 285 10.24 -4.09 4.71
C VAL A 285 10.40 -5.50 4.14
N CYS A 286 9.32 -6.26 4.01
CA CYS A 286 9.33 -7.63 3.45
C CYS A 286 9.55 -7.66 1.93
N LEU A 287 9.28 -6.58 1.22
CA LEU A 287 9.22 -6.51 -0.24
C LEU A 287 10.50 -6.98 -0.95
N PRO A 288 11.76 -6.61 -0.54
CA PRO A 288 12.97 -7.13 -1.17
C PRO A 288 13.11 -8.65 -1.03
N PHE A 289 12.67 -9.21 0.09
CA PHE A 289 12.70 -10.65 0.35
C PHE A 289 11.65 -11.39 -0.50
N LEU A 290 10.47 -10.80 -0.67
CA LEU A 290 9.46 -11.31 -1.59
C LEU A 290 9.98 -11.29 -3.03
N PHE A 291 10.70 -10.25 -3.44
CA PHE A 291 11.33 -10.19 -4.76
C PHE A 291 12.35 -11.31 -4.96
N MET A 292 13.19 -11.58 -3.95
CA MET A 292 14.11 -12.72 -4.02
C MET A 292 13.37 -14.07 -4.12
N ALA A 293 12.28 -14.24 -3.37
CA ALA A 293 11.46 -15.44 -3.47
C ALA A 293 10.88 -15.61 -4.89
N MET A 294 10.45 -14.53 -5.54
CA MET A 294 9.96 -14.56 -6.92
C MET A 294 11.06 -14.94 -7.93
N VAL A 295 12.30 -14.52 -7.69
CA VAL A 295 13.45 -14.97 -8.51
C VAL A 295 13.64 -16.47 -8.41
N LEU A 296 13.55 -17.04 -7.20
CA LEU A 296 13.66 -18.49 -7.00
C LEU A 296 12.59 -19.25 -7.79
N VAL A 297 11.33 -18.81 -7.72
CA VAL A 297 10.24 -19.39 -8.52
C VAL A 297 10.53 -19.30 -10.01
N ALA A 298 10.91 -18.11 -10.49
CA ALA A 298 11.21 -17.90 -11.90
C ALA A 298 12.28 -18.86 -12.42
N GLY A 299 13.33 -19.08 -11.65
CA GLY A 299 14.42 -19.98 -12.03
C GLY A 299 14.02 -21.46 -12.07
N ILE A 300 13.08 -21.91 -11.22
CA ILE A 300 12.57 -23.29 -11.26
C ILE A 300 12.01 -23.61 -12.65
N PHE A 301 11.24 -22.70 -13.21
CA PHE A 301 10.58 -22.90 -14.51
C PHE A 301 11.52 -22.63 -15.69
N SER A 302 12.38 -21.60 -15.59
CA SER A 302 13.17 -21.12 -16.73
C SER A 302 14.47 -21.90 -16.96
N LEU A 303 15.11 -22.39 -15.90
CA LEU A 303 16.34 -23.17 -16.00
C LEU A 303 16.10 -24.64 -16.41
N LYS A 304 14.86 -25.08 -16.52
CA LYS A 304 14.46 -26.40 -17.03
C LYS A 304 13.99 -26.38 -18.48
N ALA A 305 13.83 -25.23 -19.10
CA ALA A 305 13.28 -25.13 -20.43
C ALA A 305 14.18 -25.83 -21.44
N SER A 306 13.95 -27.15 -21.59
CA SER A 306 14.47 -27.92 -22.68
C SER A 306 14.01 -27.32 -24.00
N GLN A 307 14.91 -27.22 -24.97
CA GLN A 307 14.73 -26.58 -26.28
C GLN A 307 13.70 -27.26 -27.19
N ARG A 308 12.86 -28.17 -26.70
CA ARG A 308 11.78 -28.75 -27.47
C ARG A 308 10.67 -27.74 -27.71
N GLN A 309 10.18 -27.67 -28.93
CA GLN A 309 9.02 -26.89 -29.34
C GLN A 309 7.88 -27.10 -28.33
N GLY A 310 7.48 -26.04 -27.61
CA GLY A 310 6.46 -26.07 -26.53
C GLY A 310 6.98 -25.75 -25.14
N GLY A 311 8.27 -25.89 -24.85
CA GLY A 311 8.81 -25.60 -23.50
C GLY A 311 8.65 -24.15 -23.04
N VAL A 312 8.71 -23.18 -23.96
CA VAL A 312 8.52 -21.76 -23.68
C VAL A 312 7.08 -21.47 -23.29
N LEU A 313 6.10 -22.03 -24.02
CA LEU A 313 4.68 -21.85 -23.71
C LEU A 313 4.34 -22.40 -22.32
N MET A 314 4.82 -23.60 -21.99
CA MET A 314 4.65 -24.21 -20.67
C MET A 314 5.31 -23.37 -19.57
N MET A 315 6.51 -22.86 -19.81
CA MET A 315 7.20 -21.96 -18.88
C MET A 315 6.35 -20.72 -18.58
N ILE A 316 5.79 -20.07 -19.60
CA ILE A 316 4.95 -18.88 -19.44
C ILE A 316 3.67 -19.23 -18.67
N ILE A 317 2.97 -20.31 -19.07
CA ILE A 317 1.71 -20.72 -18.42
C ILE A 317 1.93 -21.04 -16.94
N PHE A 318 2.90 -21.90 -16.62
CA PHE A 318 3.18 -22.26 -15.23
C PHE A 318 3.73 -21.09 -14.42
N GLY A 319 4.56 -20.24 -15.03
CA GLY A 319 5.05 -19.03 -14.38
C GLY A 319 3.91 -18.07 -14.02
N ILE A 320 3.05 -17.74 -14.98
CA ILE A 320 1.87 -16.89 -14.75
C ILE A 320 0.95 -17.51 -13.70
N ALA A 321 0.63 -18.79 -13.81
CA ALA A 321 -0.24 -19.50 -12.87
C ALA A 321 0.34 -19.44 -11.44
N THR A 322 1.65 -19.71 -11.29
CA THR A 322 2.32 -19.67 -9.98
C THR A 322 2.35 -18.24 -9.42
N GLY A 323 2.70 -17.24 -10.23
CA GLY A 323 2.71 -15.86 -9.80
C GLY A 323 1.34 -15.37 -9.36
N PHE A 324 0.29 -15.73 -10.10
CA PHE A 324 -1.10 -15.44 -9.72
C PHE A 324 -1.49 -16.15 -8.42
N SER A 325 -1.11 -17.43 -8.27
CA SER A 325 -1.39 -18.18 -7.03
C SER A 325 -0.71 -17.55 -5.81
N VAL A 326 0.56 -17.15 -5.94
CA VAL A 326 1.29 -16.46 -4.87
C VAL A 326 0.63 -15.13 -4.54
N TYR A 327 0.25 -14.34 -5.54
CA TYR A 327 -0.47 -13.08 -5.33
C TYR A 327 -1.80 -13.30 -4.62
N PHE A 328 -2.62 -14.24 -5.08
CA PHE A 328 -3.92 -14.54 -4.49
C PHE A 328 -3.79 -15.00 -3.03
N ILE A 329 -2.90 -15.95 -2.75
CA ILE A 329 -2.64 -16.43 -1.39
C ILE A 329 -2.15 -15.29 -0.51
N SER A 330 -1.27 -14.42 -1.02
CA SER A 330 -0.79 -13.24 -0.28
C SER A 330 -1.93 -12.30 0.10
N GLN A 331 -2.86 -12.03 -0.81
CA GLN A 331 -4.02 -11.16 -0.55
C GLN A 331 -4.97 -11.77 0.50
N VAL A 332 -5.19 -13.08 0.44
CA VAL A 332 -6.01 -13.78 1.44
C VAL A 332 -5.38 -13.69 2.83
N ILE A 333 -4.08 -14.02 2.94
CA ILE A 333 -3.34 -13.96 4.20
C ILE A 333 -3.32 -12.52 4.74
N PHE A 334 -3.07 -11.54 3.87
CA PHE A 334 -3.08 -10.12 4.23
C PHE A 334 -4.45 -9.66 4.75
N SER A 335 -5.54 -10.12 4.13
CA SER A 335 -6.90 -9.84 4.59
C SER A 335 -7.16 -10.39 6.01
N PHE A 336 -6.68 -11.59 6.33
CA PHE A 336 -6.75 -12.13 7.68
C PHE A 336 -5.92 -11.31 8.69
N GLY A 337 -4.78 -10.77 8.26
CA GLY A 337 -3.95 -9.87 9.08
C GLY A 337 -4.67 -8.56 9.41
N ILE A 338 -5.28 -7.90 8.43
CA ILE A 338 -6.05 -6.65 8.64
C ILE A 338 -7.22 -6.86 9.60
N ASN A 339 -7.87 -8.03 9.57
CA ASN A 339 -8.99 -8.35 10.44
C ASN A 339 -8.54 -8.93 11.82
N SER A 340 -7.24 -8.87 12.15
CA SER A 340 -6.68 -9.33 13.42
C SER A 340 -6.84 -10.83 13.70
N TYR A 341 -7.15 -11.66 12.71
CA TYR A 341 -7.25 -13.11 12.87
C TYR A 341 -5.87 -13.77 13.06
N ILE A 342 -4.83 -13.17 12.50
CA ILE A 342 -3.44 -13.64 12.57
C ILE A 342 -2.50 -12.48 12.92
N PRO A 343 -1.34 -12.76 13.57
CA PRO A 343 -0.35 -11.75 13.87
C PRO A 343 0.15 -11.02 12.61
N VAL A 344 0.35 -9.71 12.70
CA VAL A 344 0.75 -8.84 11.58
C VAL A 344 2.02 -9.34 10.88
N TRP A 345 3.04 -9.71 11.66
CA TRP A 345 4.31 -10.18 11.11
C TRP A 345 4.14 -11.47 10.30
N PHE A 346 3.29 -12.39 10.78
CA PHE A 346 2.99 -13.63 10.05
C PHE A 346 2.24 -13.35 8.75
N ALA A 347 1.23 -12.47 8.80
CA ALA A 347 0.46 -12.08 7.61
C ALA A 347 1.33 -11.52 6.48
N VAL A 348 2.38 -10.79 6.84
CA VAL A 348 3.25 -10.12 5.88
C VAL A 348 4.38 -11.04 5.37
N TRP A 349 5.01 -11.81 6.27
CA TRP A 349 6.17 -12.62 5.89
C TRP A 349 5.81 -13.99 5.33
N ALA A 350 4.62 -14.52 5.65
CA ALA A 350 4.21 -15.86 5.22
C ALA A 350 4.33 -16.09 3.71
N PRO A 351 3.92 -15.19 2.81
CA PRO A 351 4.06 -15.41 1.37
C PRO A 351 5.51 -15.60 0.92
N ALA A 352 6.41 -14.76 1.40
CA ALA A 352 7.83 -14.83 1.06
C ALA A 352 8.47 -16.13 1.60
N ILE A 353 8.15 -16.49 2.84
CA ILE A 353 8.65 -17.72 3.49
C ILE A 353 8.12 -18.97 2.80
N ILE A 354 6.83 -19.05 2.49
CA ILE A 354 6.21 -20.20 1.81
C ILE A 354 6.87 -20.40 0.44
N VAL A 355 6.99 -19.34 -0.34
CA VAL A 355 7.60 -19.41 -1.67
C VAL A 355 9.07 -19.81 -1.58
N ALA A 356 9.84 -19.27 -0.66
CA ALA A 356 11.24 -19.63 -0.46
C ALA A 356 11.40 -21.08 0.01
N SER A 357 10.59 -21.53 0.97
CA SER A 357 10.64 -22.88 1.54
C SER A 357 10.29 -23.98 0.52
N VAL A 358 9.43 -23.67 -0.45
CA VAL A 358 9.13 -24.60 -1.56
C VAL A 358 10.23 -24.57 -2.62
N SER A 359 10.81 -23.38 -2.89
CA SER A 359 11.75 -23.20 -3.98
C SER A 359 13.16 -23.71 -3.67
N ILE A 360 13.67 -23.48 -2.45
CA ILE A 360 15.04 -23.83 -2.05
C ILE A 360 15.31 -25.34 -2.16
N PRO A 361 14.46 -26.25 -1.62
CA PRO A 361 14.68 -27.69 -1.75
C PRO A 361 14.74 -28.18 -3.20
N VAL A 362 13.96 -27.56 -4.10
CA VAL A 362 14.02 -27.92 -5.53
C VAL A 362 15.38 -27.61 -6.13
N TYR A 363 16.04 -26.53 -5.71
CA TYR A 363 17.39 -26.22 -6.18
C TYR A 363 18.44 -27.13 -5.58
N LEU A 364 18.34 -27.47 -4.30
CA LEU A 364 19.25 -28.40 -3.63
C LEU A 364 19.22 -29.78 -4.32
N HIS A 365 18.02 -30.30 -4.60
CA HIS A 365 17.88 -31.59 -5.32
C HIS A 365 18.35 -31.57 -6.79
N LYS A 366 18.38 -30.40 -7.43
CA LYS A 366 18.92 -30.27 -8.80
C LYS A 366 20.44 -30.11 -8.86
N GLU A 367 21.07 -29.86 -7.75
CA GLU A 367 22.53 -29.71 -7.67
C GLU A 367 23.22 -31.06 -7.38
N GLU A 368 22.49 -32.02 -6.76
CA GLU A 368 22.87 -33.41 -6.64
C GLU A 368 22.73 -34.14 -8.00
#